data_a6dd171a9335e5c62e16b53e35d687d7
#
_entry.id   a6dd171a9335e5c62e16b53e35d687d7
#
_cell.length_a   1.000
_cell.length_b   1.000
_cell.length_c   1.000
_cell.angle_alpha   90.00
_cell.angle_beta   90.00
_cell.angle_gamma   90.00
#
_symmetry.space_group_name_H-M   'P 1'
#
loop_
_entity.id
_entity.type
_entity.pdbx_description
1 polymer ?
#
loop_
_entity_poly.entity_id
_entity_poly.type
_entity_poly.pdbx_seq_one_letter_code
_entity_poly.pdbx_strand_id
1 'polypeptide(L)'
;YKGTKKRLEFEEEVLNVLKDEGLTQVDQYVRNREGELQSVGQDGLRYIVKDWFSERECDVRDEAEILRAVAQIARLHRILRGVKVREEWNLGSILAEPMEEEMKRHNRELRRARSFISARRGKSDFELCVIGNFSLFFDQALEAQRGLERMAREGREPEHYLCHGELNQHHILMGDQDTPIIEFNRMHLGVQAADLYHFIRKAMEKHSWNLELGMKMLEAYDRILPMGETEREYLYYLFLYPEKYWKQINFYFNANKAWIPARNVEKLKNLEQQQEDRNRFLSRIRG
;
A
#
# COMPACT_ATOMS: atom_id res chain seq x y z
N TYR A 1 -18.69 9.75 8.67
CA TYR A 1 -18.44 9.17 7.36
C TYR A 1 -18.56 10.23 6.25
N LYS A 2 -17.59 10.28 5.35
CA LYS A 2 -17.52 11.30 4.27
C LYS A 2 -17.92 10.77 2.89
N GLY A 3 -18.05 9.47 2.74
CA GLY A 3 -18.44 8.83 1.48
C GLY A 3 -19.90 9.05 1.10
N THR A 4 -20.27 8.62 -0.12
CA THR A 4 -21.66 8.61 -0.61
C THR A 4 -22.42 7.39 -0.09
N LYS A 5 -23.76 7.41 -0.13
CA LYS A 5 -24.58 6.25 0.21
C LYS A 5 -24.27 5.05 -0.70
N LYS A 6 -24.11 5.28 -2.01
CA LYS A 6 -23.71 4.23 -2.98
C LYS A 6 -22.37 3.61 -2.68
N ARG A 7 -21.41 4.41 -2.20
CA ARG A 7 -20.11 3.91 -1.77
C ARG A 7 -20.23 2.98 -0.57
N LEU A 8 -21.05 3.35 0.40
CA LEU A 8 -21.30 2.56 1.60
C LEU A 8 -22.02 1.25 1.29
N GLU A 9 -23.01 1.28 0.38
CA GLU A 9 -23.70 0.09 -0.12
C GLU A 9 -22.75 -0.87 -0.83
N PHE A 10 -21.84 -0.36 -1.67
CA PHE A 10 -20.79 -1.14 -2.29
C PHE A 10 -19.89 -1.81 -1.26
N GLU A 11 -19.42 -1.06 -0.26
CA GLU A 11 -18.55 -1.58 0.80
C GLU A 11 -19.25 -2.71 1.59
N GLU A 12 -20.53 -2.52 1.98
CA GLU A 12 -21.32 -3.54 2.66
C GLU A 12 -21.51 -4.80 1.80
N GLU A 13 -21.86 -4.65 0.52
CA GLU A 13 -22.04 -5.79 -0.39
C GLU A 13 -20.77 -6.64 -0.50
N VAL A 14 -19.60 -6.02 -0.65
CA VAL A 14 -18.33 -6.74 -0.71
C VAL A 14 -18.01 -7.42 0.61
N LEU A 15 -18.22 -6.75 1.75
CA LEU A 15 -18.01 -7.35 3.08
C LEU A 15 -18.92 -8.56 3.33
N ASN A 16 -20.17 -8.52 2.84
CA ASN A 16 -21.08 -9.66 2.92
C ASN A 16 -20.56 -10.84 2.08
N VAL A 17 -20.06 -10.58 0.88
CA VAL A 17 -19.45 -11.65 0.06
C VAL A 17 -18.23 -12.25 0.77
N LEU A 18 -17.36 -11.44 1.38
CA LEU A 18 -16.22 -11.95 2.14
C LEU A 18 -16.66 -12.89 3.26
N LYS A 19 -17.70 -12.53 3.98
CA LYS A 19 -18.29 -13.32 5.07
C LYS A 19 -18.89 -14.63 4.55
N ASP A 20 -19.66 -14.57 3.46
CA ASP A 20 -20.30 -15.73 2.86
C ASP A 20 -19.29 -16.73 2.30
N GLU A 21 -18.14 -16.25 1.80
CA GLU A 21 -16.99 -17.06 1.35
C GLU A 21 -16.07 -17.51 2.50
N GLY A 22 -16.50 -17.33 3.74
CA GLY A 22 -15.81 -17.83 4.94
C GLY A 22 -14.74 -16.92 5.53
N LEU A 23 -14.54 -15.70 5.01
CA LEU A 23 -13.70 -14.68 5.64
C LEU A 23 -14.53 -13.86 6.61
N THR A 24 -14.89 -14.46 7.75
CA THR A 24 -15.82 -13.89 8.73
C THR A 24 -15.20 -12.80 9.61
N GLN A 25 -13.88 -12.72 9.67
CA GLN A 25 -13.13 -11.80 10.53
C GLN A 25 -12.84 -10.48 9.78
N VAL A 26 -13.91 -9.77 9.41
CA VAL A 26 -13.88 -8.43 8.78
C VAL A 26 -14.89 -7.51 9.47
N ASP A 27 -14.59 -6.21 9.52
CA ASP A 27 -15.40 -5.20 10.23
C ASP A 27 -16.71 -4.87 9.49
N GLN A 28 -17.74 -5.72 9.69
CA GLN A 28 -19.06 -5.56 9.08
C GLN A 28 -19.74 -4.25 9.52
N TYR A 29 -20.58 -3.70 8.65
CA TYR A 29 -21.45 -2.58 9.00
C TYR A 29 -22.63 -3.03 9.85
N VAL A 30 -22.96 -2.24 10.86
CA VAL A 30 -24.13 -2.44 11.72
C VAL A 30 -25.21 -1.44 11.30
N ARG A 31 -26.37 -1.96 10.87
CA ARG A 31 -27.51 -1.12 10.50
C ARG A 31 -28.19 -0.53 11.73
N ASN A 32 -28.66 0.70 11.61
CA ASN A 32 -29.43 1.36 12.66
C ASN A 32 -30.84 0.78 12.81
N ARG A 33 -31.66 1.34 13.72
CA ARG A 33 -33.03 0.85 13.96
C ARG A 33 -33.98 1.02 12.78
N GLU A 34 -33.68 1.95 11.91
CA GLU A 34 -34.42 2.21 10.67
C GLU A 34 -33.95 1.33 9.51
N GLY A 35 -32.94 0.45 9.75
CA GLY A 35 -32.37 -0.43 8.73
C GLY A 35 -31.34 0.26 7.83
N GLU A 36 -30.93 1.50 8.12
CA GLU A 36 -29.97 2.25 7.34
C GLU A 36 -28.54 2.01 7.84
N LEU A 37 -27.56 2.06 6.91
CA LEU A 37 -26.13 1.94 7.21
C LEU A 37 -25.52 3.19 7.86
N GLN A 38 -26.24 4.29 7.80
CA GLN A 38 -25.76 5.61 8.21
C GLN A 38 -26.81 6.30 9.08
N SER A 39 -26.35 6.96 10.13
CA SER A 39 -27.15 7.84 10.97
C SER A 39 -26.62 9.27 10.88
N VAL A 40 -27.51 10.25 11.04
CA VAL A 40 -27.14 11.66 11.16
C VAL A 40 -27.24 12.07 12.62
N GLY A 41 -26.14 12.55 13.19
CA GLY A 41 -26.10 13.04 14.56
C GLY A 41 -26.76 14.41 14.72
N GLN A 42 -26.97 14.83 15.98
CA GLN A 42 -27.51 16.16 16.30
C GLN A 42 -26.59 17.31 15.82
N ASP A 43 -25.31 17.01 15.60
CA ASP A 43 -24.30 17.92 15.04
C ASP A 43 -24.37 18.02 13.51
N GLY A 44 -25.30 17.31 12.85
CA GLY A 44 -25.43 17.23 11.41
C GLY A 44 -24.38 16.36 10.72
N LEU A 45 -23.51 15.69 11.48
CA LEU A 45 -22.49 14.80 10.93
C LEU A 45 -23.07 13.39 10.67
N ARG A 46 -22.48 12.71 9.70
CA ARG A 46 -22.86 11.34 9.32
C ARG A 46 -21.99 10.32 10.03
N TYR A 47 -22.61 9.37 10.68
CA TYR A 47 -21.98 8.30 11.44
C TYR A 47 -22.31 6.94 10.84
N ILE A 48 -21.34 6.05 10.89
CA ILE A 48 -21.49 4.61 10.61
C ILE A 48 -21.04 3.84 11.85
N VAL A 49 -21.57 2.66 12.04
CA VAL A 49 -21.16 1.71 13.07
C VAL A 49 -20.65 0.45 12.39
N LYS A 50 -19.55 -0.08 12.89
CA LYS A 50 -18.94 -1.33 12.41
C LYS A 50 -18.67 -2.27 13.58
N ASP A 51 -18.50 -3.55 13.28
CA ASP A 51 -17.99 -4.52 14.24
C ASP A 51 -16.63 -4.07 14.77
N TRP A 52 -16.40 -4.34 16.05
CA TRP A 52 -15.16 -4.02 16.73
C TRP A 52 -14.39 -5.29 17.08
N PHE A 53 -13.11 -5.28 16.85
CA PHE A 53 -12.17 -6.34 17.21
C PHE A 53 -11.26 -5.86 18.33
N SER A 54 -11.08 -6.69 19.37
CA SER A 54 -10.22 -6.38 20.54
C SER A 54 -8.77 -6.81 20.35
N GLU A 55 -8.49 -7.53 19.26
CA GLU A 55 -7.18 -8.05 18.91
C GLU A 55 -6.20 -6.92 18.63
N ARG A 56 -4.93 -7.13 18.97
CA ARG A 56 -3.90 -6.15 18.73
C ARG A 56 -3.48 -6.11 17.24
N GLU A 57 -2.90 -5.00 16.84
CA GLU A 57 -2.30 -4.84 15.52
C GLU A 57 -1.14 -5.83 15.27
N CYS A 58 -0.90 -6.18 14.02
CA CYS A 58 0.22 -7.01 13.59
C CYS A 58 1.56 -6.35 13.95
N ASP A 59 2.42 -7.06 14.67
CA ASP A 59 3.80 -6.62 14.88
C ASP A 59 4.67 -7.02 13.68
N VAL A 60 4.97 -6.04 12.85
CA VAL A 60 5.88 -6.24 11.70
C VAL A 60 7.35 -6.44 12.07
N ARG A 61 7.67 -6.73 13.34
CA ARG A 61 8.97 -7.21 13.78
C ARG A 61 8.96 -8.72 14.03
N ASP A 62 7.79 -9.29 14.20
CA ASP A 62 7.59 -10.74 14.40
C ASP A 62 7.40 -11.43 13.04
N GLU A 63 8.34 -12.30 12.68
CA GLU A 63 8.32 -13.04 11.42
C GLU A 63 7.06 -13.93 11.29
N ALA A 64 6.64 -14.58 12.37
CA ALA A 64 5.48 -15.46 12.34
C ALA A 64 4.18 -14.68 12.07
N GLU A 65 4.04 -13.49 12.68
CA GLU A 65 2.90 -12.61 12.43
C GLU A 65 2.92 -12.03 11.01
N ILE A 66 4.08 -11.64 10.50
CA ILE A 66 4.24 -11.19 9.12
C ILE A 66 3.76 -12.27 8.14
N LEU A 67 4.22 -13.50 8.31
CA LEU A 67 3.85 -14.61 7.41
C LEU A 67 2.36 -14.94 7.51
N ARG A 68 1.79 -14.89 8.71
CA ARG A 68 0.38 -15.08 8.96
C ARG A 68 -0.47 -13.97 8.31
N ALA A 69 -0.03 -12.71 8.42
CA ALA A 69 -0.66 -11.58 7.76
C ALA A 69 -0.64 -11.72 6.22
N VAL A 70 0.50 -12.08 5.64
CA VAL A 70 0.63 -12.29 4.19
C VAL A 70 -0.27 -13.43 3.70
N ALA A 71 -0.35 -14.53 4.45
CA ALA A 71 -1.28 -15.62 4.13
C ALA A 71 -2.74 -15.16 4.17
N GLN A 72 -3.10 -14.30 5.13
CA GLN A 72 -4.45 -13.74 5.22
C GLN A 72 -4.75 -12.75 4.09
N ILE A 73 -3.79 -11.93 3.69
CA ILE A 73 -3.88 -11.07 2.49
C ILE A 73 -4.14 -11.92 1.24
N ALA A 74 -3.43 -13.03 1.06
CA ALA A 74 -3.63 -13.92 -0.07
C ALA A 74 -5.04 -14.54 -0.09
N ARG A 75 -5.59 -14.92 1.08
CA ARG A 75 -6.98 -15.41 1.20
C ARG A 75 -7.99 -14.35 0.82
N LEU A 76 -7.81 -13.12 1.34
CA LEU A 76 -8.63 -11.96 0.98
C LEU A 76 -8.62 -11.75 -0.53
N HIS A 77 -7.44 -11.64 -1.13
CA HIS A 77 -7.30 -11.40 -2.57
C HIS A 77 -7.94 -12.52 -3.42
N ARG A 78 -7.80 -13.78 -3.00
CA ARG A 78 -8.43 -14.93 -3.69
C ARG A 78 -9.95 -14.79 -3.72
N ILE A 79 -10.58 -14.40 -2.62
CA ILE A 79 -12.03 -14.19 -2.57
C ILE A 79 -12.41 -12.97 -3.41
N LEU A 80 -11.70 -11.87 -3.29
CA LEU A 80 -11.97 -10.64 -4.04
C LEU A 80 -11.85 -10.82 -5.56
N ARG A 81 -11.02 -11.76 -6.06
CA ARG A 81 -11.00 -12.15 -7.49
C ARG A 81 -12.30 -12.77 -7.97
N GLY A 82 -13.03 -13.44 -7.09
CA GLY A 82 -14.33 -14.04 -7.39
C GLY A 82 -15.50 -13.06 -7.39
N VAL A 83 -15.32 -11.87 -6.84
CA VAL A 83 -16.38 -10.85 -6.74
C VAL A 83 -16.65 -10.23 -8.10
N LYS A 84 -17.85 -10.44 -8.60
CA LYS A 84 -18.29 -9.81 -9.86
C LYS A 84 -18.57 -8.33 -9.64
N VAL A 85 -17.84 -7.49 -10.38
CA VAL A 85 -18.07 -6.05 -10.40
C VAL A 85 -19.44 -5.76 -11.01
N ARG A 86 -20.26 -4.94 -10.33
CA ARG A 86 -21.61 -4.58 -10.75
C ARG A 86 -21.64 -3.17 -11.33
N GLU A 87 -22.47 -2.98 -12.34
CA GLU A 87 -22.63 -1.65 -13.00
C GLU A 87 -23.20 -0.59 -12.04
N GLU A 88 -24.01 -1.01 -11.05
CA GLU A 88 -24.60 -0.14 -10.03
C GLU A 88 -23.54 0.50 -9.12
N TRP A 89 -22.39 -0.14 -8.99
CA TRP A 89 -21.25 0.38 -8.25
C TRP A 89 -20.56 1.47 -9.06
N ASN A 90 -20.90 2.67 -8.99
CA ASN A 90 -20.25 3.78 -9.69
C ASN A 90 -18.74 3.54 -9.98
N LEU A 91 -18.44 2.79 -11.06
CA LEU A 91 -17.10 2.28 -11.39
C LEU A 91 -16.05 3.40 -11.41
N GLY A 92 -16.40 4.59 -11.89
CA GLY A 92 -15.50 5.74 -11.92
C GLY A 92 -15.06 6.21 -10.53
N SER A 93 -15.81 5.86 -9.47
CA SER A 93 -15.44 6.21 -8.08
C SER A 93 -14.61 5.15 -7.37
N ILE A 94 -14.51 3.95 -7.96
CA ILE A 94 -13.74 2.83 -7.38
C ILE A 94 -12.52 2.44 -8.21
N LEU A 95 -12.30 3.04 -9.38
CA LEU A 95 -11.08 2.82 -10.16
C LEU A 95 -9.90 3.50 -9.47
N ALA A 96 -8.81 2.75 -9.29
CA ALA A 96 -7.55 3.32 -8.82
C ALA A 96 -6.90 4.19 -9.91
N GLU A 97 -6.13 5.19 -9.49
CA GLU A 97 -5.18 5.86 -10.38
C GLU A 97 -4.10 4.84 -10.79
N PRO A 98 -3.73 4.74 -12.09
CA PRO A 98 -2.62 3.89 -12.49
C PRO A 98 -1.32 4.24 -11.75
N MET A 99 -0.59 3.22 -11.32
CA MET A 99 0.63 3.42 -10.51
C MET A 99 1.73 4.19 -11.26
N GLU A 100 1.83 4.04 -12.57
CA GLU A 100 2.76 4.80 -13.39
C GLU A 100 2.43 6.31 -13.42
N GLU A 101 1.16 6.68 -13.41
CA GLU A 101 0.76 8.10 -13.33
C GLU A 101 1.03 8.69 -11.94
N GLU A 102 0.81 7.91 -10.89
CA GLU A 102 1.21 8.28 -9.53
C GLU A 102 2.72 8.49 -9.45
N MET A 103 3.53 7.51 -9.92
CA MET A 103 4.99 7.62 -9.94
C MET A 103 5.46 8.82 -10.76
N LYS A 104 4.84 9.10 -11.89
CA LYS A 104 5.12 10.27 -12.74
C LYS A 104 4.85 11.59 -12.03
N ARG A 105 3.78 11.67 -11.24
CA ARG A 105 3.48 12.83 -10.39
C ARG A 105 4.56 13.01 -9.32
N HIS A 106 4.90 11.95 -8.60
CA HIS A 106 5.95 11.96 -7.57
C HIS A 106 7.34 12.29 -8.14
N ASN A 107 7.66 11.81 -9.35
CA ASN A 107 8.92 12.12 -10.02
C ASN A 107 9.01 13.60 -10.44
N ARG A 108 7.89 14.25 -10.79
CA ARG A 108 7.86 15.70 -10.99
C ARG A 108 8.14 16.47 -9.70
N GLU A 109 7.58 16.00 -8.57
CA GLU A 109 7.84 16.59 -7.24
C GLU A 109 9.31 16.43 -6.85
N LEU A 110 9.92 15.27 -7.04
CA LEU A 110 11.35 15.03 -6.81
C LEU A 110 12.23 16.00 -7.61
N ARG A 111 11.94 16.21 -8.90
CA ARG A 111 12.68 17.17 -9.74
C ARG A 111 12.56 18.60 -9.23
N ARG A 112 11.34 19.03 -8.84
CA ARG A 112 11.09 20.36 -8.26
C ARG A 112 11.86 20.54 -6.97
N ALA A 113 11.84 19.52 -6.10
CA ALA A 113 12.58 19.50 -4.84
C ALA A 113 14.09 19.66 -5.08
N ARG A 114 14.66 18.90 -6.00
CA ARG A 114 16.08 19.02 -6.38
C ARG A 114 16.42 20.41 -6.87
N SER A 115 15.63 20.97 -7.79
CA SER A 115 15.85 22.30 -8.34
C SER A 115 15.83 23.37 -7.25
N PHE A 116 14.85 23.30 -6.34
CA PHE A 116 14.73 24.22 -5.21
C PHE A 116 15.95 24.14 -4.28
N ILE A 117 16.35 22.93 -3.86
CA ILE A 117 17.49 22.73 -2.97
C ILE A 117 18.78 23.21 -3.66
N SER A 118 18.97 22.91 -4.95
CA SER A 118 20.17 23.27 -5.69
C SER A 118 20.37 24.78 -5.78
N ALA A 119 19.28 25.56 -5.90
CA ALA A 119 19.31 27.01 -5.99
C ALA A 119 19.66 27.71 -4.66
N ARG A 120 19.55 27.03 -3.52
CA ARG A 120 19.87 27.61 -2.20
C ARG A 120 21.36 27.73 -1.96
N ARG A 121 21.82 28.90 -1.45
CA ARG A 121 23.22 29.10 -1.05
C ARG A 121 23.60 28.32 0.19
N GLY A 122 22.77 28.35 1.23
CA GLY A 122 22.95 27.56 2.45
C GLY A 122 22.00 26.35 2.44
N LYS A 123 22.53 25.14 2.64
CA LYS A 123 21.76 23.90 2.68
C LYS A 123 21.83 23.29 4.07
N SER A 124 20.70 22.78 4.56
CA SER A 124 20.66 21.98 5.78
C SER A 124 21.26 20.58 5.55
N ASP A 125 21.60 19.87 6.63
CA ASP A 125 22.10 18.48 6.56
C ASP A 125 21.12 17.57 5.83
N PHE A 126 19.81 17.78 6.01
CA PHE A 126 18.78 17.04 5.29
C PHE A 126 18.87 17.29 3.76
N GLU A 127 18.98 18.55 3.36
CA GLU A 127 19.09 18.93 1.96
C GLU A 127 20.38 18.43 1.30
N LEU A 128 21.50 18.44 2.05
CA LEU A 128 22.76 17.86 1.58
C LEU A 128 22.62 16.35 1.38
N CYS A 129 21.99 15.65 2.30
CA CYS A 129 21.73 14.22 2.19
C CYS A 129 20.81 13.90 0.99
N VAL A 130 19.75 14.70 0.76
CA VAL A 130 18.87 14.57 -0.41
C VAL A 130 19.66 14.71 -1.71
N ILE A 131 20.47 15.76 -1.85
CA ILE A 131 21.23 16.01 -3.09
C ILE A 131 22.29 14.92 -3.30
N GLY A 132 22.99 14.49 -2.24
CA GLY A 132 24.02 13.44 -2.33
C GLY A 132 23.49 12.15 -2.89
N ASN A 133 22.27 11.77 -2.53
CA ASN A 133 21.66 10.50 -2.92
C ASN A 133 20.66 10.63 -4.09
N PHE A 134 20.48 11.86 -4.63
CA PHE A 134 19.41 12.12 -5.58
C PHE A 134 19.52 11.27 -6.84
N SER A 135 20.69 11.19 -7.47
CA SER A 135 20.86 10.45 -8.73
C SER A 135 20.50 8.99 -8.55
N LEU A 136 21.01 8.34 -7.50
CA LEU A 136 20.74 6.94 -7.19
C LEU A 136 19.22 6.66 -7.11
N PHE A 137 18.51 7.38 -6.26
CA PHE A 137 17.09 7.14 -6.05
C PHE A 137 16.23 7.61 -7.24
N PHE A 138 16.63 8.69 -7.90
CA PHE A 138 15.87 9.20 -9.01
C PHE A 138 15.98 8.32 -10.26
N ASP A 139 17.14 7.69 -10.50
CA ASP A 139 17.31 6.72 -11.59
C ASP A 139 16.45 5.48 -11.36
N GLN A 140 16.37 4.97 -10.12
CA GLN A 140 15.45 3.89 -9.75
C GLN A 140 13.98 4.30 -9.94
N ALA A 141 13.62 5.53 -9.55
CA ALA A 141 12.27 6.05 -9.71
C ALA A 141 11.86 6.16 -11.19
N LEU A 142 12.79 6.59 -12.06
CA LEU A 142 12.55 6.66 -13.49
C LEU A 142 12.48 5.27 -14.14
N GLU A 143 13.32 4.34 -13.72
CA GLU A 143 13.29 2.96 -14.22
C GLU A 143 11.96 2.29 -13.86
N ALA A 144 11.50 2.42 -12.61
CA ALA A 144 10.22 1.87 -12.16
C ALA A 144 9.04 2.46 -12.96
N GLN A 145 8.97 3.79 -13.08
CA GLN A 145 7.92 4.45 -13.87
C GLN A 145 7.91 3.96 -15.32
N ARG A 146 9.07 3.95 -16.01
CA ARG A 146 9.18 3.52 -17.40
C ARG A 146 8.85 2.04 -17.56
N GLY A 147 9.16 1.22 -16.55
CA GLY A 147 8.82 -0.20 -16.54
C GLY A 147 7.32 -0.41 -16.57
N LEU A 148 6.57 0.24 -15.67
CA LEU A 148 5.11 0.16 -15.64
C LEU A 148 4.48 0.77 -16.90
N GLU A 149 4.94 1.95 -17.37
CA GLU A 149 4.47 2.56 -18.62
C GLU A 149 4.68 1.62 -19.83
N ARG A 150 5.77 0.85 -19.84
CA ARG A 150 6.02 -0.14 -20.89
C ARG A 150 5.06 -1.31 -20.79
N MET A 151 4.83 -1.85 -19.58
CA MET A 151 3.86 -2.93 -19.37
C MET A 151 2.46 -2.51 -19.86
N ALA A 152 2.00 -1.32 -19.46
CA ALA A 152 0.71 -0.77 -19.90
C ALA A 152 0.61 -0.64 -21.41
N ARG A 153 1.62 -0.05 -22.06
CA ARG A 153 1.64 0.13 -23.52
C ARG A 153 1.67 -1.20 -24.30
N GLU A 154 2.29 -2.24 -23.74
CA GLU A 154 2.38 -3.57 -24.33
C GLU A 154 1.16 -4.45 -24.01
N GLY A 155 0.17 -3.94 -23.24
CA GLY A 155 -0.99 -4.70 -22.81
C GLY A 155 -0.64 -5.86 -21.86
N ARG A 156 0.45 -5.74 -21.12
CA ARG A 156 0.95 -6.74 -20.14
C ARG A 156 0.71 -6.31 -18.69
N GLU A 157 -0.26 -5.46 -18.46
CA GLU A 157 -0.67 -5.15 -17.10
C GLU A 157 -1.37 -6.35 -16.47
N PRO A 158 -1.18 -6.55 -15.14
CA PRO A 158 -1.98 -7.53 -14.42
C PRO A 158 -3.47 -7.18 -14.47
N GLU A 159 -4.31 -8.21 -14.41
CA GLU A 159 -5.75 -7.99 -14.32
C GLU A 159 -6.13 -7.19 -13.07
N HIS A 160 -7.17 -6.37 -13.22
CA HIS A 160 -7.72 -5.56 -12.14
C HIS A 160 -8.79 -6.33 -11.38
N TYR A 161 -8.64 -6.38 -10.08
CA TYR A 161 -9.58 -6.97 -9.14
C TYR A 161 -9.90 -6.00 -8.02
N LEU A 162 -10.86 -6.34 -7.19
CA LEU A 162 -11.06 -5.58 -5.96
C LEU A 162 -9.84 -5.70 -5.05
N CYS A 163 -9.40 -4.56 -4.52
CA CYS A 163 -8.32 -4.40 -3.59
C CYS A 163 -8.86 -3.81 -2.29
N HIS A 164 -8.21 -4.09 -1.18
CA HIS A 164 -8.50 -3.43 0.09
C HIS A 164 -8.12 -1.93 0.05
N GLY A 165 -6.98 -1.62 -0.59
CA GLY A 165 -6.51 -0.26 -0.85
C GLY A 165 -5.70 0.39 0.26
N GLU A 166 -5.62 -0.21 1.45
CA GLU A 166 -4.83 0.32 2.57
C GLU A 166 -4.28 -0.79 3.49
N LEU A 167 -3.86 -1.93 2.92
CA LEU A 167 -3.28 -3.02 3.70
C LEU A 167 -1.97 -2.59 4.38
N ASN A 168 -2.01 -2.60 5.69
CA ASN A 168 -0.85 -2.31 6.53
C ASN A 168 -1.02 -2.98 7.91
N GLN A 169 0.01 -2.93 8.76
CA GLN A 169 0.00 -3.59 10.07
C GLN A 169 -1.13 -3.13 11.01
N HIS A 170 -1.67 -1.92 10.83
CA HIS A 170 -2.74 -1.39 11.67
C HIS A 170 -4.13 -1.92 11.28
N HIS A 171 -4.25 -2.43 10.06
CA HIS A 171 -5.50 -2.97 9.52
C HIS A 171 -5.53 -4.50 9.48
N ILE A 172 -4.49 -5.15 9.98
CA ILE A 172 -4.41 -6.60 10.14
C ILE A 172 -4.17 -6.88 11.62
N LEU A 173 -5.14 -7.52 12.25
CA LEU A 173 -5.09 -7.78 13.67
C LEU A 173 -4.65 -9.21 13.97
N MET A 174 -4.06 -9.43 15.15
CA MET A 174 -3.52 -10.71 15.57
C MET A 174 -4.23 -11.21 16.81
N GLY A 175 -5.17 -12.14 16.61
CA GLY A 175 -5.75 -12.96 17.65
C GLY A 175 -5.06 -14.32 17.78
N ASP A 176 -5.44 -15.12 18.76
CA ASP A 176 -4.84 -16.44 19.01
C ASP A 176 -5.03 -17.40 17.83
N GLN A 177 -6.22 -17.44 17.25
CA GLN A 177 -6.59 -18.30 16.13
C GLN A 177 -6.88 -17.50 14.86
N ASP A 178 -7.34 -16.27 15.00
CA ASP A 178 -7.88 -15.43 13.93
C ASP A 178 -6.95 -14.29 13.55
N THR A 179 -7.11 -13.81 12.32
CA THR A 179 -6.36 -12.66 11.78
C THR A 179 -7.36 -11.70 11.11
N PRO A 180 -8.10 -10.90 11.91
CA PRO A 180 -9.06 -9.96 11.36
C PRO A 180 -8.40 -8.94 10.42
N ILE A 181 -9.12 -8.59 9.35
CA ILE A 181 -8.78 -7.47 8.47
C ILE A 181 -9.89 -6.42 8.61
N ILE A 182 -9.51 -5.17 8.82
CA ILE A 182 -10.41 -4.06 9.11
C ILE A 182 -10.15 -2.86 8.20
N GLU A 183 -11.04 -1.87 8.21
CA GLU A 183 -10.90 -0.59 7.49
C GLU A 183 -10.97 -0.70 5.95
N PHE A 184 -12.01 -1.36 5.45
CA PHE A 184 -12.29 -1.55 4.02
C PHE A 184 -12.79 -0.30 3.27
N ASN A 185 -12.71 0.89 3.88
CA ASN A 185 -13.20 2.15 3.32
C ASN A 185 -12.40 2.68 2.11
N ARG A 186 -11.26 2.05 1.80
CA ARG A 186 -10.41 2.37 0.64
C ARG A 186 -10.51 1.36 -0.50
N MET A 187 -11.43 0.41 -0.41
CA MET A 187 -11.60 -0.58 -1.48
C MET A 187 -11.72 0.09 -2.84
N HIS A 188 -11.03 -0.48 -3.82
CA HIS A 188 -11.05 0.00 -5.19
C HIS A 188 -10.78 -1.15 -6.16
N LEU A 189 -11.04 -0.91 -7.44
CA LEU A 189 -10.66 -1.81 -8.52
C LEU A 189 -9.25 -1.47 -9.00
N GLY A 190 -8.32 -2.40 -8.89
CA GLY A 190 -6.92 -2.19 -9.23
C GLY A 190 -6.10 -3.48 -9.22
N VAL A 191 -4.79 -3.36 -9.24
CA VAL A 191 -3.86 -4.50 -9.25
C VAL A 191 -3.57 -4.94 -7.81
N GLN A 192 -3.98 -6.15 -7.44
CA GLN A 192 -3.80 -6.68 -6.06
C GLN A 192 -2.34 -6.78 -5.61
N ALA A 193 -1.40 -6.87 -6.55
CA ALA A 193 0.03 -6.81 -6.22
C ALA A 193 0.43 -5.49 -5.55
N ALA A 194 -0.32 -4.38 -5.76
CA ALA A 194 -0.09 -3.12 -5.06
C ALA A 194 -0.47 -3.20 -3.57
N ASP A 195 -1.58 -3.86 -3.23
CA ASP A 195 -1.94 -4.11 -1.83
C ASP A 195 -0.87 -4.93 -1.11
N LEU A 196 -0.43 -6.03 -1.73
CA LEU A 196 0.64 -6.89 -1.21
C LEU A 196 1.96 -6.11 -1.04
N TYR A 197 2.33 -5.30 -2.03
CA TYR A 197 3.50 -4.43 -1.97
C TYR A 197 3.46 -3.51 -0.75
N HIS A 198 2.33 -2.89 -0.48
CA HIS A 198 2.21 -1.94 0.64
C HIS A 198 2.52 -2.59 1.98
N PHE A 199 2.08 -3.82 2.21
CA PHE A 199 2.38 -4.56 3.43
C PHE A 199 3.83 -5.04 3.47
N ILE A 200 4.28 -5.77 2.43
CA ILE A 200 5.63 -6.36 2.38
C ILE A 200 6.70 -5.27 2.48
N ARG A 201 6.57 -4.15 1.75
CA ARG A 201 7.54 -3.05 1.82
C ARG A 201 7.75 -2.56 3.25
N LYS A 202 6.67 -2.38 4.03
CA LYS A 202 6.77 -1.92 5.43
C LYS A 202 7.51 -2.93 6.31
N ALA A 203 7.25 -4.22 6.14
CA ALA A 203 7.96 -5.28 6.84
C ALA A 203 9.45 -5.29 6.44
N MET A 204 9.75 -5.28 5.13
CA MET A 204 11.12 -5.28 4.61
C MET A 204 11.95 -4.07 5.09
N GLU A 205 11.36 -2.87 5.14
CA GLU A 205 12.00 -1.68 5.69
C GLU A 205 12.38 -1.81 7.18
N LYS A 206 11.64 -2.61 7.94
CA LYS A 206 11.93 -2.90 9.36
C LYS A 206 13.01 -3.97 9.54
N HIS A 207 13.10 -4.88 8.59
CA HIS A 207 14.06 -5.99 8.59
C HIS A 207 15.25 -5.74 7.67
N SER A 208 15.58 -4.47 7.37
CA SER A 208 16.73 -4.07 6.54
C SER A 208 16.83 -4.85 5.22
N TRP A 209 15.68 -5.10 4.60
CA TRP A 209 15.55 -5.85 3.34
C TRP A 209 16.12 -7.28 3.39
N ASN A 210 15.94 -7.97 4.53
CA ASN A 210 16.36 -9.36 4.68
C ASN A 210 15.78 -10.23 3.56
N LEU A 211 16.66 -10.80 2.73
CA LEU A 211 16.29 -11.57 1.56
C LEU A 211 15.46 -12.82 1.91
N GLU A 212 15.87 -13.57 2.95
CA GLU A 212 15.19 -14.79 3.37
C GLU A 212 13.75 -14.50 3.79
N LEU A 213 13.54 -13.49 4.64
CA LEU A 213 12.21 -13.06 5.04
C LEU A 213 11.37 -12.61 3.83
N GLY A 214 11.96 -11.82 2.93
CA GLY A 214 11.28 -11.37 1.71
C GLY A 214 10.78 -12.53 0.86
N MET A 215 11.62 -13.55 0.66
CA MET A 215 11.23 -14.75 -0.10
C MET A 215 10.17 -15.57 0.63
N LYS A 216 10.28 -15.76 1.95
CA LYS A 216 9.25 -16.44 2.75
C LYS A 216 7.89 -15.76 2.64
N MET A 217 7.84 -14.41 2.63
CA MET A 217 6.59 -13.66 2.43
C MET A 217 5.98 -13.93 1.05
N LEU A 218 6.77 -13.88 -0.01
CA LEU A 218 6.29 -14.15 -1.37
C LEU A 218 5.81 -15.62 -1.49
N GLU A 219 6.53 -16.57 -0.94
CA GLU A 219 6.13 -17.97 -0.89
C GLU A 219 4.84 -18.20 -0.09
N ALA A 220 4.68 -17.50 1.05
CA ALA A 220 3.46 -17.60 1.87
C ALA A 220 2.23 -17.11 1.09
N TYR A 221 2.39 -16.06 0.28
CA TYR A 221 1.34 -15.57 -0.61
C TYR A 221 1.06 -16.59 -1.74
N ASP A 222 2.10 -17.02 -2.46
CA ASP A 222 1.99 -17.92 -3.62
C ASP A 222 1.38 -19.28 -3.29
N ARG A 223 1.56 -19.80 -2.08
CA ARG A 223 0.92 -21.06 -1.63
C ARG A 223 -0.61 -20.98 -1.66
N ILE A 224 -1.19 -19.80 -1.55
CA ILE A 224 -2.64 -19.56 -1.47
C ILE A 224 -3.16 -18.96 -2.77
N LEU A 225 -2.44 -18.01 -3.33
CA LEU A 225 -2.76 -17.31 -4.55
C LEU A 225 -1.48 -17.11 -5.39
N PRO A 226 -1.14 -18.06 -6.28
CA PRO A 226 0.06 -17.98 -7.10
C PRO A 226 0.06 -16.74 -8.00
N MET A 227 1.16 -15.98 -7.98
CA MET A 227 1.38 -14.84 -8.86
C MET A 227 1.94 -15.30 -10.21
N GLY A 228 1.37 -14.78 -11.30
CA GLY A 228 1.91 -14.92 -12.65
C GLY A 228 3.17 -14.06 -12.89
N GLU A 229 3.84 -14.28 -14.01
CA GLU A 229 5.03 -13.50 -14.41
C GLU A 229 4.73 -12.01 -14.46
N THR A 230 3.60 -11.62 -15.02
CA THR A 230 3.15 -10.23 -15.14
C THR A 230 2.96 -9.56 -13.78
N GLU A 231 2.34 -10.27 -12.81
CA GLU A 231 2.17 -9.75 -11.45
C GLU A 231 3.52 -9.61 -10.73
N ARG A 232 4.47 -10.54 -10.96
CA ARG A 232 5.83 -10.47 -10.41
C ARG A 232 6.64 -9.32 -11.02
N GLU A 233 6.56 -9.12 -12.33
CA GLU A 233 7.19 -7.99 -13.01
C GLU A 233 6.63 -6.65 -12.50
N TYR A 234 5.31 -6.57 -12.34
CA TYR A 234 4.64 -5.40 -11.77
C TYR A 234 5.12 -5.12 -10.33
N LEU A 235 5.13 -6.15 -9.50
CA LEU A 235 5.61 -6.07 -8.10
C LEU A 235 7.09 -5.66 -8.02
N TYR A 236 7.93 -6.15 -8.94
CA TYR A 236 9.33 -5.72 -9.05
C TYR A 236 9.44 -4.20 -9.24
N TYR A 237 8.67 -3.60 -10.16
CA TYR A 237 8.70 -2.15 -10.36
C TYR A 237 8.17 -1.36 -9.18
N LEU A 238 7.17 -1.88 -8.46
CA LEU A 238 6.71 -1.27 -7.21
C LEU A 238 7.82 -1.26 -6.15
N PHE A 239 8.53 -2.37 -5.97
CA PHE A 239 9.65 -2.44 -5.03
C PHE A 239 10.88 -1.65 -5.50
N LEU A 240 11.09 -1.49 -6.79
CA LEU A 240 12.17 -0.66 -7.34
C LEU A 240 11.92 0.83 -7.09
N TYR A 241 10.66 1.26 -7.07
CA TYR A 241 10.33 2.65 -6.79
C TYR A 241 10.74 3.05 -5.36
N PRO A 242 11.52 4.14 -5.18
CA PRO A 242 12.03 4.55 -3.86
C PRO A 242 11.01 5.37 -3.08
N GLU A 243 9.85 4.81 -2.80
CA GLU A 243 8.71 5.52 -2.21
C GLU A 243 9.04 6.21 -0.90
N LYS A 244 9.85 5.56 -0.04
CA LYS A 244 10.23 6.16 1.25
C LYS A 244 11.13 7.38 1.09
N TYR A 245 11.99 7.39 0.06
CA TYR A 245 12.81 8.55 -0.28
C TYR A 245 11.91 9.72 -0.71
N TRP A 246 10.98 9.48 -1.64
CA TRP A 246 9.99 10.48 -2.03
C TRP A 246 9.17 10.97 -0.83
N LYS A 247 8.66 10.09 0.02
CA LYS A 247 7.89 10.47 1.22
C LYS A 247 8.65 11.38 2.18
N GLN A 248 9.96 11.15 2.38
CA GLN A 248 10.78 12.02 3.24
C GLN A 248 10.93 13.42 2.62
N ILE A 249 11.13 13.51 1.32
CA ILE A 249 11.25 14.78 0.60
C ILE A 249 9.92 15.51 0.57
N ASN A 250 8.83 14.83 0.23
CA ASN A 250 7.49 15.40 0.20
C ASN A 250 7.06 15.93 1.58
N PHE A 251 7.35 15.18 2.64
CA PHE A 251 7.12 15.65 4.01
C PHE A 251 7.90 16.94 4.33
N TYR A 252 9.15 17.02 3.90
CA TYR A 252 9.97 18.22 4.09
C TYR A 252 9.35 19.45 3.45
N PHE A 253 8.93 19.35 2.19
CA PHE A 253 8.39 20.48 1.44
C PHE A 253 6.98 20.90 1.87
N ASN A 254 6.15 19.96 2.32
CA ASN A 254 4.76 20.22 2.71
C ASN A 254 4.59 20.54 4.20
N ALA A 255 5.60 20.35 5.03
CA ALA A 255 5.45 20.46 6.48
C ALA A 255 5.49 21.90 7.00
N ASN A 256 5.64 22.96 6.22
CA ASN A 256 5.78 24.36 6.67
C ASN A 256 6.66 24.54 7.92
N LYS A 257 7.62 23.65 8.12
CA LYS A 257 8.45 23.62 9.33
C LYS A 257 9.81 24.21 9.03
N ALA A 258 10.17 25.23 9.81
CA ALA A 258 11.50 25.81 9.78
C ALA A 258 12.62 24.85 10.24
N TRP A 259 12.23 23.71 10.84
CA TRP A 259 13.17 22.76 11.42
C TRP A 259 12.77 21.30 11.08
N ILE A 260 13.77 20.50 10.69
CA ILE A 260 13.64 19.08 10.43
C ILE A 260 14.33 18.30 11.52
N PRO A 261 13.63 17.34 12.17
CA PRO A 261 14.26 16.48 13.16
C PRO A 261 15.44 15.68 12.59
N ALA A 262 16.53 15.55 13.38
CA ALA A 262 17.70 14.73 13.03
C ALA A 262 17.32 13.32 12.57
N ARG A 263 16.27 12.73 13.16
CA ARG A 263 15.72 11.43 12.76
C ARG A 263 15.34 11.32 11.28
N ASN A 264 15.04 12.44 10.60
CA ASN A 264 14.70 12.42 9.19
C ASN A 264 15.95 12.31 8.31
N VAL A 265 17.07 12.91 8.76
CA VAL A 265 18.39 12.73 8.15
C VAL A 265 18.83 11.26 8.30
N GLU A 266 18.68 10.69 9.49
CA GLU A 266 19.00 9.28 9.76
C GLU A 266 18.18 8.34 8.87
N LYS A 267 16.90 8.62 8.66
CA LYS A 267 16.06 7.84 7.74
C LYS A 267 16.60 7.83 6.31
N LEU A 268 17.08 8.98 5.80
CA LEU A 268 17.67 9.05 4.46
C LEU A 268 19.00 8.26 4.39
N LYS A 269 19.84 8.38 5.40
CA LYS A 269 21.10 7.60 5.50
C LYS A 269 20.82 6.11 5.54
N ASN A 270 19.82 5.67 6.32
CA ASN A 270 19.43 4.28 6.40
C ASN A 270 18.93 3.74 5.04
N LEU A 271 18.24 4.55 4.23
CA LEU A 271 17.84 4.15 2.90
C LEU A 271 19.04 3.85 1.98
N GLU A 272 20.09 4.65 2.08
CA GLU A 272 21.34 4.41 1.35
C GLU A 272 22.02 3.14 1.82
N GLN A 273 22.16 2.95 3.12
CA GLN A 273 22.81 1.77 3.71
C GLN A 273 22.08 0.46 3.35
N GLN A 274 20.79 0.50 3.19
CA GLN A 274 19.97 -0.67 2.84
C GLN A 274 19.95 -0.99 1.34
N GLN A 275 20.59 -0.19 0.46
CA GLN A 275 20.49 -0.38 -0.99
C GLN A 275 21.05 -1.73 -1.47
N GLU A 276 22.14 -2.21 -0.88
CA GLU A 276 22.72 -3.48 -1.30
C GLU A 276 21.77 -4.66 -1.04
N ASP A 277 21.21 -4.74 0.16
CA ASP A 277 20.27 -5.80 0.54
C ASP A 277 18.96 -5.68 -0.27
N ARG A 278 18.48 -4.45 -0.48
CA ARG A 278 17.32 -4.21 -1.32
C ARG A 278 17.56 -4.65 -2.77
N ASN A 279 18.73 -4.39 -3.33
CA ASN A 279 19.08 -4.81 -4.69
C ASN A 279 19.20 -6.34 -4.79
N ARG A 280 19.69 -7.03 -3.76
CA ARG A 280 19.68 -8.51 -3.70
C ARG A 280 18.25 -9.06 -3.75
N PHE A 281 17.34 -8.47 -2.97
CA PHE A 281 15.93 -8.84 -3.00
C PHE A 281 15.28 -8.58 -4.37
N LEU A 282 15.50 -7.39 -4.96
CA LEU A 282 15.00 -7.04 -6.28
C LEU A 282 15.49 -8.00 -7.37
N SER A 283 16.78 -8.36 -7.36
CA SER A 283 17.33 -9.32 -8.31
C SER A 283 16.66 -10.69 -8.21
N ARG A 284 16.25 -11.11 -7.00
CA ARG A 284 15.59 -12.39 -6.77
C ARG A 284 14.13 -12.42 -7.20
N ILE A 285 13.42 -11.28 -7.15
CA ILE A 285 12.02 -11.17 -7.63
C ILE A 285 11.97 -11.20 -9.15
N ARG A 286 12.96 -10.60 -9.79
CA ARG A 286 13.02 -10.49 -11.27
C ARG A 286 13.31 -11.84 -11.95
N GLY A 287 13.77 -12.85 -11.19
CA GLY A 287 14.09 -14.19 -11.66
C GLY A 287 15.51 -14.32 -11.99
#